data_5e2b196fe9fe8c32d10ed12628097b23
#
_entry.id   5e2b196fe9fe8c32d10ed12628097b23
#
_cell.length_a   1.000
_cell.length_b   1.000
_cell.length_c   1.000
_cell.angle_alpha   90.00
_cell.angle_beta   90.00
_cell.angle_gamma   90.00
#
_symmetry.space_group_name_H-M   'P 1'
#
loop_
_entity.id
_entity.type
_entity.pdbx_description
1 polymer ?
#
loop_
_entity_poly.entity_id
_entity_poly.type
_entity_poly.pdbx_seq_one_letter_code
_entity_poly.pdbx_strand_id
1 'polypeptide(L)'
;FSVPPSFFEGKIPVIGMSLDFPELESVNHLAVIGTPMTIRSHRHRDRLKKDFPLMNVTEIPIDGLAYAIEMGKEESFIYGMINESVQKAGAESVDAAVLACTHYPLVAGVFRDILPNTLLIDPAERTVKKAMSILAYVKGENDAFKGGRHGQGKCCPVFYDTDCKYREADRYDYGCVCPYIPSF
;
A
#
# COMPACT_ATOMS: atom_id res chain seq x y z
N PHE A 1 -0.57 13.64 8.60
CA PHE A 1 -1.95 13.92 9.07
C PHE A 1 -2.86 12.90 8.43
N SER A 2 -3.21 11.83 9.13
CA SER A 2 -4.29 10.94 8.67
C SER A 2 -5.61 11.47 9.25
N VAL A 3 -6.28 12.31 8.48
CA VAL A 3 -7.65 12.71 8.81
C VAL A 3 -8.53 11.47 8.66
N PRO A 4 -9.37 11.13 9.65
CA PRO A 4 -10.24 9.97 9.54
C PRO A 4 -11.16 10.11 8.32
N PRO A 5 -11.44 9.02 7.58
CA PRO A 5 -12.39 9.07 6.45
C PRO A 5 -13.75 9.67 6.82
N SER A 6 -14.22 9.43 8.05
CA SER A 6 -15.46 10.01 8.60
C SER A 6 -15.51 11.55 8.59
N PHE A 7 -14.36 12.23 8.56
CA PHE A 7 -14.33 13.70 8.47
C PHE A 7 -14.85 14.24 7.15
N PHE A 8 -14.82 13.42 6.08
CA PHE A 8 -15.25 13.79 4.73
C PHE A 8 -16.53 13.08 4.29
N GLU A 9 -17.24 12.41 5.20
CA GLU A 9 -18.46 11.67 4.90
C GLU A 9 -19.44 12.53 4.10
N GLY A 10 -19.84 12.03 2.94
CA GLY A 10 -20.90 12.56 2.08
C GLY A 10 -20.48 13.65 1.11
N LYS A 11 -19.20 14.03 0.96
CA LYS A 11 -18.79 15.12 0.06
C LYS A 11 -17.69 14.78 -0.94
N ILE A 12 -16.59 14.17 -0.50
CA ILE A 12 -15.43 13.88 -1.34
C ILE A 12 -14.86 12.50 -0.98
N PRO A 13 -14.62 11.61 -1.95
CA PRO A 13 -13.96 10.35 -1.68
C PRO A 13 -12.56 10.57 -1.12
N VAL A 14 -12.24 9.94 0.02
CA VAL A 14 -10.91 9.97 0.61
C VAL A 14 -10.25 8.62 0.43
N ILE A 15 -9.13 8.62 -0.29
CA ILE A 15 -8.38 7.42 -0.60
C ILE A 15 -7.06 7.47 0.14
N GLY A 16 -6.88 6.57 1.11
CA GLY A 16 -5.59 6.38 1.78
C GLY A 16 -4.65 5.52 0.94
N MET A 17 -3.36 5.56 1.30
CA MET A 17 -2.36 4.66 0.73
C MET A 17 -2.83 3.21 0.87
N SER A 18 -2.71 2.42 -0.20
CA SER A 18 -3.10 1.01 -0.17
C SER A 18 -2.27 0.22 0.84
N LEU A 19 -2.93 -0.65 1.58
CA LEU A 19 -2.31 -1.60 2.52
C LEU A 19 -2.51 -3.05 2.05
N ASP A 20 -2.90 -3.25 0.80
CA ASP A 20 -3.12 -4.57 0.21
C ASP A 20 -1.84 -5.02 -0.50
N PHE A 21 -1.33 -6.19 -0.14
CA PHE A 21 -0.06 -6.72 -0.61
C PHE A 21 -0.20 -8.20 -0.98
N PRO A 22 -0.87 -8.56 -2.11
CA PRO A 22 -1.10 -9.95 -2.49
C PRO A 22 0.19 -10.72 -2.84
N GLU A 23 1.30 -10.03 -3.16
CA GLU A 23 2.59 -10.65 -3.47
C GLU A 23 3.33 -11.23 -2.26
N LEU A 24 2.73 -11.18 -1.07
CA LEU A 24 3.40 -11.58 0.18
C LEU A 24 3.18 -13.04 0.60
N GLU A 25 2.53 -13.87 -0.19
CA GLU A 25 2.23 -15.26 0.18
C GLU A 25 3.47 -16.11 0.52
N SER A 26 4.62 -15.80 -0.10
CA SER A 26 5.90 -16.48 0.14
C SER A 26 6.87 -15.72 1.04
N VAL A 27 6.44 -14.58 1.61
CA VAL A 27 7.28 -13.71 2.44
C VAL A 27 7.17 -14.13 3.90
N ASN A 28 8.29 -14.45 4.53
CA ASN A 28 8.35 -14.78 5.95
C ASN A 28 8.78 -13.59 6.82
N HIS A 29 9.65 -12.73 6.28
CA HIS A 29 10.14 -11.55 6.97
C HIS A 29 9.99 -10.30 6.10
N LEU A 30 9.20 -9.34 6.54
CA LEU A 30 8.91 -8.10 5.84
C LEU A 30 9.35 -6.89 6.66
N ALA A 31 10.03 -5.95 6.01
CA ALA A 31 10.29 -4.63 6.57
C ALA A 31 9.20 -3.63 6.14
N VAL A 32 8.72 -2.83 7.07
CA VAL A 32 7.93 -1.62 6.79
C VAL A 32 8.83 -0.41 7.01
N ILE A 33 9.21 0.26 5.94
CA ILE A 33 10.13 1.40 5.98
C ILE A 33 9.33 2.68 5.80
N GLY A 34 9.35 3.57 6.78
CA GLY A 34 8.51 4.76 6.74
C GLY A 34 9.02 5.91 7.57
N THR A 35 8.30 7.02 7.54
CA THR A 35 8.58 8.14 8.44
C THR A 35 8.30 7.74 9.90
N PRO A 36 8.93 8.39 10.90
CA PRO A 36 8.65 8.09 12.30
C PRO A 36 7.16 8.16 12.66
N MET A 37 6.39 9.06 12.04
CA MET A 37 4.96 9.17 12.26
C MET A 37 4.20 7.95 11.69
N THR A 38 4.55 7.52 10.47
CA THR A 38 3.95 6.33 9.85
C THR A 38 4.20 5.09 10.71
N ILE A 39 5.44 4.90 11.15
CA ILE A 39 5.84 3.74 11.96
C ILE A 39 5.16 3.77 13.33
N ARG A 40 5.12 4.89 14.02
CA ARG A 40 4.41 5.01 15.31
C ARG A 40 2.92 4.72 15.23
N SER A 41 2.31 4.85 14.06
CA SER A 41 0.88 4.52 13.88
C SER A 41 0.62 3.01 13.89
N HIS A 42 1.61 2.19 13.63
CA HIS A 42 1.57 0.72 13.50
C HIS A 42 0.54 0.17 12.51
N ARG A 43 -0.11 1.01 11.69
CA ARG A 43 -1.20 0.61 10.79
C ARG A 43 -0.78 -0.45 9.77
N HIS A 44 0.43 -0.34 9.20
CA HIS A 44 0.96 -1.33 8.27
C HIS A 44 1.21 -2.66 8.97
N ARG A 45 1.90 -2.64 10.11
CA ARG A 45 2.17 -3.84 10.91
C ARG A 45 0.88 -4.53 11.34
N ASP A 46 -0.07 -3.77 11.89
CA ASP A 46 -1.31 -4.34 12.41
C ASP A 46 -2.16 -4.95 11.29
N ARG A 47 -2.20 -4.32 10.10
CA ARG A 47 -2.82 -4.88 8.92
C ARG A 47 -2.13 -6.16 8.46
N LEU A 48 -0.80 -6.12 8.31
CA LEU A 48 0.01 -7.28 7.90
C LEU A 48 -0.15 -8.45 8.88
N LYS A 49 -0.12 -8.20 10.18
CA LYS A 49 -0.33 -9.23 11.20
C LYS A 49 -1.74 -9.82 11.17
N LYS A 50 -2.74 -9.05 10.77
CA LYS A 50 -4.11 -9.55 10.60
C LYS A 50 -4.21 -10.50 9.40
N ASP A 51 -3.60 -10.12 8.26
CA ASP A 51 -3.70 -10.86 7.02
C ASP A 51 -2.70 -12.04 6.96
N PHE A 52 -1.52 -11.87 7.59
CA PHE A 52 -0.40 -12.84 7.63
C PHE A 52 0.11 -13.01 9.07
N PRO A 53 -0.61 -13.75 9.94
CA PRO A 53 -0.29 -13.83 11.38
C PRO A 53 1.10 -14.36 11.71
N LEU A 54 1.67 -15.21 10.85
CA LEU A 54 2.98 -15.85 11.04
C LEU A 54 4.15 -15.03 10.48
N MET A 55 3.86 -14.00 9.69
CA MET A 55 4.90 -13.16 9.09
C MET A 55 5.66 -12.37 10.16
N ASN A 56 6.98 -12.36 10.08
CA ASN A 56 7.80 -11.46 10.88
C ASN A 56 7.77 -10.06 10.26
N VAL A 57 7.43 -9.02 11.04
CA VAL A 57 7.35 -7.63 10.55
C VAL A 57 8.28 -6.76 11.36
N THR A 58 9.29 -6.19 10.69
CA THR A 58 10.22 -5.21 11.23
C THR A 58 9.83 -3.80 10.77
N GLU A 59 9.61 -2.89 11.71
CA GLU A 59 9.28 -1.50 11.42
C GLU A 59 10.53 -0.63 11.49
N ILE A 60 10.85 0.07 10.39
CA ILE A 60 12.08 0.87 10.24
C ILE A 60 11.70 2.34 10.04
N PRO A 61 11.77 3.16 11.09
CA PRO A 61 11.62 4.60 10.93
C PRO A 61 12.92 5.22 10.37
N ILE A 62 12.80 6.05 9.32
CA ILE A 62 13.93 6.86 8.83
C ILE A 62 13.55 8.32 9.00
N ASP A 63 14.11 8.95 10.03
CA ASP A 63 13.85 10.35 10.31
C ASP A 63 14.54 11.25 9.28
N GLY A 64 13.85 12.29 8.81
CA GLY A 64 14.39 13.28 7.88
C GLY A 64 14.59 12.78 6.44
N LEU A 65 14.43 11.48 6.11
CA LEU A 65 14.71 10.98 4.75
C LEU A 65 13.80 11.62 3.70
N ALA A 66 12.51 11.74 3.95
CA ALA A 66 11.59 12.39 3.01
C ALA A 66 12.02 13.83 2.70
N TYR A 67 12.44 14.58 3.70
CA TYR A 67 12.97 15.93 3.55
C TYR A 67 14.30 15.95 2.77
N ALA A 68 15.19 15.00 3.03
CA ALA A 68 16.48 14.91 2.31
C ALA A 68 16.25 14.64 0.81
N ILE A 69 15.30 13.78 0.47
CA ILE A 69 14.90 13.49 -0.92
C ILE A 69 14.32 14.74 -1.58
N GLU A 70 13.40 15.42 -0.91
CA GLU A 70 12.73 16.61 -1.43
C GLU A 70 13.71 17.77 -1.67
N MET A 71 14.75 17.90 -0.81
CA MET A 71 15.81 18.87 -0.94
C MET A 71 16.91 18.47 -1.94
N GLY A 72 16.78 17.33 -2.62
CA GLY A 72 17.79 16.86 -3.58
C GLY A 72 19.17 16.64 -2.96
N LYS A 73 19.21 16.10 -1.74
CA LYS A 73 20.51 15.78 -1.10
C LYS A 73 21.26 14.73 -1.91
N GLU A 74 22.59 14.78 -1.83
CA GLU A 74 23.48 13.83 -2.49
C GLU A 74 23.10 12.38 -2.18
N GLU A 75 23.20 11.52 -3.20
CA GLU A 75 22.84 10.10 -3.09
C GLU A 75 23.61 9.38 -1.98
N SER A 76 24.89 9.73 -1.80
CA SER A 76 25.74 9.22 -0.71
C SER A 76 25.18 9.54 0.68
N PHE A 77 24.61 10.72 0.84
CA PHE A 77 23.95 11.12 2.09
C PHE A 77 22.67 10.32 2.32
N ILE A 78 21.84 10.18 1.29
CA ILE A 78 20.61 9.37 1.32
C ILE A 78 20.94 7.91 1.61
N TYR A 79 21.96 7.35 0.95
CA TYR A 79 22.47 6.01 1.20
C TYR A 79 22.84 5.80 2.67
N GLY A 80 23.62 6.74 3.24
CA GLY A 80 24.01 6.69 4.66
C GLY A 80 22.82 6.62 5.60
N MET A 81 21.79 7.46 5.38
CA MET A 81 20.56 7.47 6.21
C MET A 81 19.81 6.14 6.15
N ILE A 82 19.65 5.59 4.96
CA ILE A 82 18.91 4.33 4.76
C ILE A 82 19.71 3.18 5.35
N ASN A 83 20.99 3.06 5.01
CA ASN A 83 21.85 1.96 5.45
C ASN A 83 21.97 1.91 6.98
N GLU A 84 22.20 3.05 7.64
CA GLU A 84 22.25 3.13 9.11
C GLU A 84 20.92 2.64 9.73
N SER A 85 19.79 3.06 9.18
CA SER A 85 18.48 2.70 9.72
C SER A 85 18.18 1.20 9.53
N VAL A 86 18.55 0.62 8.39
CA VAL A 86 18.38 -0.81 8.09
C VAL A 86 19.27 -1.65 9.01
N GLN A 87 20.55 -1.28 9.16
CA GLN A 87 21.50 -1.96 10.06
C GLN A 87 21.04 -1.89 11.52
N LYS A 88 20.63 -0.72 11.98
CA LYS A 88 20.13 -0.53 13.35
C LYS A 88 18.90 -1.37 13.67
N ALA A 89 18.09 -1.66 12.65
CA ALA A 89 16.91 -2.52 12.78
C ALA A 89 17.24 -4.02 12.61
N GLY A 90 18.47 -4.39 12.22
CA GLY A 90 18.85 -5.78 11.90
C GLY A 90 18.05 -6.35 10.73
N ALA A 91 17.79 -5.52 9.70
CA ALA A 91 16.88 -5.84 8.61
C ALA A 91 17.59 -5.96 7.24
N GLU A 92 18.88 -6.30 7.24
CA GLU A 92 19.69 -6.45 6.03
C GLU A 92 19.30 -7.68 5.17
N SER A 93 18.53 -8.59 5.75
CA SER A 93 18.14 -9.87 5.11
C SER A 93 16.64 -10.09 5.23
N VAL A 94 15.83 -9.13 4.78
CA VAL A 94 14.37 -9.28 4.71
C VAL A 94 13.96 -9.76 3.33
N ASP A 95 12.89 -10.57 3.24
CA ASP A 95 12.37 -11.08 1.97
C ASP A 95 11.70 -9.97 1.16
N ALA A 96 11.01 -9.05 1.84
CA ALA A 96 10.32 -7.92 1.23
C ALA A 96 10.41 -6.65 2.08
N ALA A 97 10.29 -5.49 1.44
CA ALA A 97 10.23 -4.20 2.11
C ALA A 97 9.17 -3.30 1.48
N VAL A 98 8.23 -2.84 2.29
CA VAL A 98 7.21 -1.85 1.89
C VAL A 98 7.76 -0.44 2.10
N LEU A 99 7.79 0.35 1.04
CA LEU A 99 8.16 1.76 1.07
C LEU A 99 6.95 2.61 1.51
N ALA A 100 6.74 2.69 2.83
CA ALA A 100 5.56 3.30 3.45
C ALA A 100 5.64 4.83 3.54
N CYS A 101 6.22 5.46 2.53
CA CYS A 101 6.29 6.92 2.36
C CYS A 101 6.29 7.25 0.86
N THR A 102 5.52 8.25 0.45
CA THR A 102 5.39 8.65 -0.96
C THR A 102 6.67 9.16 -1.60
N HIS A 103 7.66 9.59 -0.82
CA HIS A 103 8.96 10.04 -1.32
C HIS A 103 9.95 8.89 -1.55
N TYR A 104 9.84 7.79 -0.80
CA TYR A 104 10.84 6.72 -0.81
C TYR A 104 11.00 6.01 -2.15
N PRO A 105 9.95 5.80 -2.96
CA PRO A 105 10.08 5.24 -4.30
C PRO A 105 10.97 6.08 -5.24
N LEU A 106 11.11 7.39 -4.99
CA LEU A 106 11.98 8.27 -5.79
C LEU A 106 13.46 7.89 -5.68
N VAL A 107 13.84 7.23 -4.60
CA VAL A 107 15.20 6.72 -4.34
C VAL A 107 15.24 5.20 -4.27
N ALA A 108 14.33 4.51 -4.98
CA ALA A 108 14.25 3.05 -4.99
C ALA A 108 15.56 2.38 -5.44
N GLY A 109 16.38 3.06 -6.26
CA GLY A 109 17.73 2.61 -6.64
C GLY A 109 18.60 2.39 -5.40
N VAL A 110 18.67 3.37 -4.53
CA VAL A 110 19.46 3.31 -3.29
C VAL A 110 18.97 2.20 -2.36
N PHE A 111 17.65 1.99 -2.28
CA PHE A 111 17.12 0.86 -1.50
C PHE A 111 17.53 -0.49 -2.10
N ARG A 112 17.57 -0.64 -3.43
CA ARG A 112 18.03 -1.89 -4.09
C ARG A 112 19.51 -2.16 -3.86
N ASP A 113 20.33 -1.12 -3.79
CA ASP A 113 21.77 -1.28 -3.52
C ASP A 113 22.02 -1.75 -2.08
N ILE A 114 21.19 -1.32 -1.12
CA ILE A 114 21.30 -1.71 0.28
C ILE A 114 20.63 -3.07 0.54
N LEU A 115 19.55 -3.37 -0.16
CA LEU A 115 18.70 -4.55 0.00
C LEU A 115 18.57 -5.32 -1.33
N PRO A 116 19.67 -5.85 -1.90
CA PRO A 116 19.70 -6.35 -3.29
C PRO A 116 18.82 -7.58 -3.55
N ASN A 117 18.53 -8.36 -2.52
CA ASN A 117 17.71 -9.58 -2.63
C ASN A 117 16.30 -9.40 -2.07
N THR A 118 15.88 -8.18 -1.80
CA THR A 118 14.61 -7.84 -1.17
C THR A 118 13.60 -7.39 -2.21
N LEU A 119 12.39 -7.92 -2.17
CA LEU A 119 11.27 -7.44 -2.96
C LEU A 119 10.85 -6.06 -2.45
N LEU A 120 11.14 -5.00 -3.19
CA LEU A 120 10.67 -3.65 -2.85
C LEU A 120 9.24 -3.46 -3.33
N ILE A 121 8.37 -3.03 -2.42
CA ILE A 121 6.94 -2.83 -2.65
C ILE A 121 6.62 -1.34 -2.51
N ASP A 122 6.17 -0.74 -3.62
CA ASP A 122 5.61 0.61 -3.65
C ASP A 122 4.08 0.54 -3.68
N PRO A 123 3.38 0.99 -2.64
CA PRO A 123 1.93 0.97 -2.60
C PRO A 123 1.26 2.04 -3.50
N ALA A 124 2.02 2.94 -4.12
CA ALA A 124 1.48 4.06 -4.89
C ALA A 124 0.69 3.59 -6.12
N GLU A 125 1.19 2.62 -6.87
CA GLU A 125 0.52 2.11 -8.07
C GLU A 125 -0.89 1.59 -7.76
N ARG A 126 -1.05 0.82 -6.68
CA ARG A 126 -2.35 0.31 -6.23
C ARG A 126 -3.26 1.41 -5.74
N THR A 127 -2.69 2.39 -5.04
CA THR A 127 -3.43 3.57 -4.59
C THR A 127 -4.00 4.34 -5.78
N VAL A 128 -3.20 4.52 -6.84
CA VAL A 128 -3.65 5.18 -8.08
C VAL A 128 -4.72 4.36 -8.78
N LYS A 129 -4.54 3.05 -8.94
CA LYS A 129 -5.56 2.17 -9.54
C LYS A 129 -6.90 2.26 -8.79
N LYS A 130 -6.86 2.26 -7.47
CA LYS A 130 -8.05 2.45 -6.62
C LYS A 130 -8.69 3.82 -6.84
N ALA A 131 -7.90 4.89 -6.90
CA ALA A 131 -8.39 6.23 -7.16
C ALA A 131 -9.08 6.33 -8.53
N MET A 132 -8.47 5.76 -9.56
CA MET A 132 -9.05 5.75 -10.92
C MET A 132 -10.36 4.98 -10.98
N SER A 133 -10.48 3.85 -10.30
CA SER A 133 -11.72 3.07 -10.23
C SER A 133 -12.86 3.88 -9.61
N ILE A 134 -12.58 4.63 -8.54
CA ILE A 134 -13.57 5.49 -7.89
C ILE A 134 -13.96 6.65 -8.82
N LEU A 135 -13.00 7.27 -9.50
CA LEU A 135 -13.27 8.37 -10.43
C LEU A 135 -14.13 7.91 -11.62
N ALA A 136 -13.84 6.74 -12.19
CA ALA A 136 -14.64 6.16 -13.28
C ALA A 136 -16.09 5.91 -12.82
N TYR A 137 -16.27 5.39 -11.59
CA TYR A 137 -17.59 5.19 -11.01
C TYR A 137 -18.36 6.52 -10.84
N VAL A 138 -17.71 7.53 -10.26
CA VAL A 138 -18.35 8.85 -10.01
C VAL A 138 -18.71 9.55 -11.31
N LYS A 139 -17.93 9.40 -12.39
CA LYS A 139 -18.20 10.00 -13.70
C LYS A 139 -19.29 9.29 -14.50
N GLY A 140 -19.80 8.15 -14.03
CA GLY A 140 -20.81 7.37 -14.77
C GLY A 140 -20.26 6.69 -16.03
N GLU A 141 -18.95 6.59 -16.20
CA GLU A 141 -18.28 5.95 -17.35
C GLU A 141 -18.43 4.42 -17.33
N ASN A 142 -19.27 3.88 -16.44
CA ASN A 142 -19.55 2.46 -16.31
C ASN A 142 -20.45 1.89 -17.43
N ASP A 143 -20.87 2.68 -18.42
CA ASP A 143 -21.69 2.18 -19.53
C ASP A 143 -20.94 1.22 -20.48
N ALA A 144 -19.61 1.28 -20.50
CA ALA A 144 -18.79 0.33 -21.26
C ALA A 144 -18.80 -1.11 -20.70
N PHE A 145 -19.24 -1.30 -19.47
CA PHE A 145 -19.29 -2.62 -18.80
C PHE A 145 -20.68 -3.30 -18.82
N LYS A 146 -21.70 -2.67 -19.40
CA LYS A 146 -23.04 -3.27 -19.50
C LYS A 146 -23.17 -4.38 -20.56
N GLY A 147 -22.09 -4.71 -21.28
CA GLY A 147 -22.10 -5.70 -22.36
C GLY A 147 -22.04 -7.16 -21.95
N GLY A 148 -21.82 -7.49 -20.72
CA GLY A 148 -21.73 -8.86 -20.21
C GLY A 148 -23.00 -9.31 -19.51
N ARG A 149 -23.83 -10.09 -20.22
CA ARG A 149 -24.90 -10.88 -19.58
C ARG A 149 -24.27 -11.88 -18.64
N HIS A 150 -24.26 -11.60 -17.35
CA HIS A 150 -24.01 -12.67 -16.37
C HIS A 150 -24.77 -12.48 -15.07
N GLY A 151 -25.33 -13.66 -14.69
CA GLY A 151 -26.11 -13.84 -13.51
C GLY A 151 -25.33 -13.50 -12.23
N GLN A 152 -26.07 -12.94 -11.36
CA GLN A 152 -26.05 -12.97 -9.88
C GLN A 152 -24.74 -13.44 -9.20
N GLY A 153 -23.61 -12.78 -9.47
CA GLY A 153 -22.39 -12.91 -8.69
C GLY A 153 -21.73 -11.54 -8.61
N LYS A 154 -21.96 -10.84 -7.52
CA LYS A 154 -21.42 -9.49 -7.32
C LYS A 154 -20.01 -9.59 -6.79
N CYS A 155 -19.01 -9.45 -7.65
CA CYS A 155 -17.61 -9.38 -7.25
C CYS A 155 -17.21 -7.96 -6.91
N CYS A 156 -16.45 -7.78 -5.83
CA CYS A 156 -15.78 -6.55 -5.46
C CYS A 156 -14.27 -6.71 -5.62
N PRO A 157 -13.68 -6.36 -6.76
CA PRO A 157 -12.25 -6.56 -6.96
C PRO A 157 -11.35 -5.47 -6.39
N VAL A 158 -11.88 -4.34 -5.94
CA VAL A 158 -11.07 -3.18 -5.58
C VAL A 158 -11.17 -2.78 -4.11
N PHE A 159 -12.16 -3.29 -3.39
CA PHE A 159 -12.37 -2.97 -1.99
C PHE A 159 -12.27 -4.23 -1.14
N TYR A 160 -11.09 -4.51 -0.60
CA TYR A 160 -10.98 -5.31 0.60
C TYR A 160 -11.44 -4.48 1.79
N ASP A 161 -12.74 -4.37 1.92
CA ASP A 161 -13.30 -4.05 3.22
C ASP A 161 -13.39 -5.35 4.02
N THR A 162 -13.00 -5.28 5.28
CA THR A 162 -13.02 -6.43 6.21
C THR A 162 -14.41 -7.03 6.40
N ASP A 163 -15.45 -6.33 5.96
CA ASP A 163 -16.85 -6.72 6.08
C ASP A 163 -17.49 -7.23 4.78
N CYS A 164 -16.72 -7.34 3.69
CA CYS A 164 -17.24 -7.91 2.45
C CYS A 164 -17.46 -9.42 2.62
N LYS A 165 -18.73 -9.85 2.55
CA LYS A 165 -19.16 -11.25 2.72
C LYS A 165 -18.69 -12.21 1.60
N TYR A 166 -18.00 -11.70 0.58
CA TYR A 166 -17.54 -12.46 -0.58
C TYR A 166 -16.02 -12.64 -0.59
N ARG A 167 -15.47 -13.20 0.51
CA ARG A 167 -14.04 -13.48 0.67
C ARG A 167 -13.51 -14.65 -0.15
N GLU A 168 -14.37 -15.39 -0.85
CA GLU A 168 -13.99 -16.63 -1.54
C GLU A 168 -14.11 -16.53 -3.06
N ALA A 169 -13.45 -15.57 -3.67
CA ALA A 169 -13.25 -15.62 -5.11
C ALA A 169 -11.77 -15.47 -5.43
N ASP A 170 -11.04 -16.57 -5.32
CA ASP A 170 -9.77 -16.79 -6.00
C ASP A 170 -9.95 -16.66 -7.50
N ARG A 171 -9.87 -15.46 -8.03
CA ARG A 171 -9.43 -15.15 -9.40
C ARG A 171 -9.70 -13.68 -9.68
N TYR A 172 -8.61 -12.98 -9.93
CA TYR A 172 -8.63 -11.62 -10.45
C TYR A 172 -9.26 -11.58 -11.83
N ASP A 173 -10.56 -11.29 -11.89
CA ASP A 173 -11.19 -10.88 -13.12
C ASP A 173 -11.34 -9.36 -13.04
N TYR A 174 -10.54 -8.64 -13.87
CA TYR A 174 -10.46 -7.19 -13.91
C TYR A 174 -11.72 -6.55 -14.48
N GLY A 175 -12.87 -6.78 -13.89
CA GLY A 175 -14.10 -6.34 -14.51
C GLY A 175 -15.30 -6.06 -13.60
N CYS A 176 -15.21 -6.28 -12.31
CA CYS A 176 -16.34 -6.05 -11.43
C CYS A 176 -16.17 -4.82 -10.56
N VAL A 177 -17.11 -3.89 -10.61
CA VAL A 177 -17.22 -2.77 -9.66
C VAL A 177 -18.16 -3.19 -8.53
N CYS A 178 -17.73 -3.06 -7.29
CA CYS A 178 -18.55 -3.38 -6.13
C CYS A 178 -19.78 -2.44 -6.06
N PRO A 179 -21.00 -2.94 -6.04
CA PRO A 179 -22.20 -2.10 -5.90
C PRO A 179 -22.42 -1.59 -4.47
N TYR A 180 -21.54 -1.95 -3.53
CA TYR A 180 -21.57 -1.50 -2.16
C TYR A 180 -20.50 -0.43 -1.88
N ILE A 181 -20.46 0.60 -2.73
CA ILE A 181 -19.99 1.89 -2.25
C ILE A 181 -21.22 2.49 -1.58
N PRO A 182 -21.19 2.81 -0.27
CA PRO A 182 -22.29 3.53 0.32
C PRO A 182 -22.53 4.78 -0.52
N SER A 183 -23.76 5.02 -0.90
CA SER A 183 -24.19 6.28 -1.53
C SER A 183 -23.76 7.39 -0.58
N PHE A 184 -22.79 8.16 -1.02
CA PHE A 184 -22.35 9.37 -0.33
C PHE A 184 -23.37 10.48 -0.49
#